data_656f116ba0688896f5b705f6fb59b9f5
#
_entry.id   656f116ba0688896f5b705f6fb59b9f5
#
_cell.length_a   1.000
_cell.length_b   1.000
_cell.length_c   1.000
_cell.angle_alpha   90.00
_cell.angle_beta   90.00
_cell.angle_gamma   90.00
#
_symmetry.space_group_name_H-M   'P 1'
#
loop_
_entity.id
_entity.type
_entity.pdbx_description
1 polymer ?
#
loop_
_entity_poly.entity_id
_entity_poly.type
_entity_poly.pdbx_seq_one_letter_code
_entity_poly.pdbx_strand_id
1 'polypeptide(L)'
;MSIEDVRDYALTLGCVTEELFAENWICFRIGGKWFLLIQLDAPEPRVAVKLPPETGSALREEFAGVQPAYHMNKVHWNDLYLDMLEDGFVREQIRRSYDLVVEKRPKTVRRQIESGEIKE
;
A
#
# COMPACT_ATOMS: atom_id res chain seq x y z
N MET A 1 -4.73 -13.94 2.51
CA MET A 1 -3.42 -13.42 2.96
C MET A 1 -3.51 -12.95 4.40
N SER A 2 -2.50 -13.24 5.17
CA SER A 2 -2.36 -12.65 6.49
C SER A 2 -1.67 -11.30 6.39
N ILE A 3 -1.69 -10.54 7.50
CA ILE A 3 -0.94 -9.29 7.59
C ILE A 3 0.55 -9.55 7.39
N GLU A 4 1.05 -10.67 7.93
CA GLU A 4 2.45 -11.06 7.77
C GLU A 4 2.80 -11.34 6.30
N ASP A 5 1.90 -11.99 5.57
CA ASP A 5 2.08 -12.22 4.13
C ASP A 5 2.17 -10.91 3.36
N VAL A 6 1.34 -9.93 3.72
CA VAL A 6 1.36 -8.61 3.10
C VAL A 6 2.71 -7.92 3.36
N ARG A 7 3.16 -7.97 4.62
CA ARG A 7 4.45 -7.38 4.98
C ARG A 7 5.59 -8.02 4.19
N ASP A 8 5.60 -9.36 4.14
CA ASP A 8 6.65 -10.07 3.42
C ASP A 8 6.67 -9.68 1.94
N TYR A 9 5.50 -9.60 1.32
CA TYR A 9 5.42 -9.17 -0.08
C TYR A 9 5.94 -7.75 -0.27
N ALA A 10 5.49 -6.82 0.58
CA ALA A 10 5.91 -5.42 0.47
C ALA A 10 7.43 -5.27 0.56
N LEU A 11 8.06 -6.05 1.43
CA LEU A 11 9.51 -5.98 1.62
C LEU A 11 10.29 -6.60 0.46
N THR A 12 9.64 -7.34 -0.44
CA THR A 12 10.31 -7.81 -1.67
C THR A 12 10.40 -6.72 -2.72
N LEU A 13 9.60 -5.66 -2.60
CA LEU A 13 9.66 -4.54 -3.53
C LEU A 13 10.90 -3.71 -3.23
N GLY A 14 11.53 -3.14 -4.25
CA GLY A 14 12.82 -2.48 -4.07
C GLY A 14 12.78 -1.23 -3.21
N CYS A 15 13.78 -1.06 -2.37
CA CYS A 15 14.03 0.17 -1.59
C CYS A 15 12.91 0.54 -0.61
N VAL A 16 12.16 -0.45 -0.13
CA VAL A 16 11.07 -0.23 0.81
C VAL A 16 11.61 -0.19 2.23
N THR A 17 11.13 0.76 3.02
CA THR A 17 11.38 0.82 4.46
C THR A 17 10.07 0.66 5.21
N GLU A 18 10.14 0.14 6.42
CA GLU A 18 8.96 0.02 7.28
C GLU A 18 9.23 0.68 8.62
N GLU A 19 8.16 1.19 9.23
CA GLU A 19 8.27 1.78 10.56
C GLU A 19 6.97 1.62 11.32
N LEU A 20 7.06 1.55 12.63
CA LEU A 20 5.89 1.55 13.49
C LEU A 20 5.47 2.99 13.70
N PHE A 21 4.19 3.27 13.51
CA PHE A 21 3.64 4.61 13.63
C PHE A 21 2.46 4.58 14.60
N ALA A 22 2.45 5.49 15.56
CA ALA A 22 1.35 5.66 16.52
C ALA A 22 0.95 4.35 17.21
N GLU A 23 1.92 3.51 17.58
CA GLU A 23 1.76 2.28 18.34
C GLU A 23 1.07 1.13 17.59
N ASN A 24 0.09 1.41 16.74
CA ASN A 24 -0.73 0.37 16.15
C ASN A 24 -0.75 0.35 14.63
N TRP A 25 0.14 1.09 13.98
CA TRP A 25 0.26 1.11 12.53
C TRP A 25 1.65 0.71 12.09
N ILE A 26 1.73 -0.07 11.02
CA ILE A 26 2.99 -0.27 10.30
C ILE A 26 2.86 0.47 8.97
N CYS A 27 3.81 1.36 8.71
CA CYS A 27 3.83 2.19 7.51
C CYS A 27 4.99 1.78 6.62
N PHE A 28 4.72 1.63 5.34
CA PHE A 28 5.74 1.25 4.35
C PHE A 28 5.94 2.42 3.41
N ARG A 29 7.21 2.82 3.23
CA ARG A 29 7.57 3.98 2.39
C ARG A 29 8.43 3.54 1.22
N ILE A 30 8.30 4.29 0.15
CA ILE A 30 9.22 4.25 -0.98
C ILE A 30 9.56 5.69 -1.36
N GLY A 31 10.85 5.99 -1.44
CA GLY A 31 11.28 7.36 -1.72
C GLY A 31 10.77 8.37 -0.70
N GLY A 32 10.62 7.96 0.55
CA GLY A 32 10.16 8.82 1.63
C GLY A 32 8.65 9.00 1.74
N LYS A 33 7.86 8.30 0.90
CA LYS A 33 6.41 8.46 0.89
C LYS A 33 5.70 7.14 1.15
N TRP A 34 4.60 7.20 1.90
CA TRP A 34 3.79 6.02 2.20
C TRP A 34 3.15 5.44 0.94
N PHE A 35 3.17 4.12 0.82
CA PHE A 35 2.41 3.42 -0.21
C PHE A 35 1.56 2.27 0.36
N LEU A 36 1.80 1.88 1.61
CA LEU A 36 1.07 0.79 2.24
C LEU A 36 1.01 1.03 3.73
N LEU A 37 -0.18 0.89 4.31
CA LEU A 37 -0.39 1.04 5.74
C LEU A 37 -1.13 -0.18 6.26
N ILE A 38 -0.67 -0.70 7.40
CA ILE A 38 -1.32 -1.82 8.07
C ILE A 38 -1.73 -1.36 9.46
N GLN A 39 -3.02 -1.47 9.77
CA GLN A 39 -3.53 -1.18 11.11
C GLN A 39 -3.55 -2.47 11.90
N LEU A 40 -2.70 -2.55 12.93
CA LEU A 40 -2.51 -3.79 13.68
C LEU A 40 -3.70 -4.15 14.57
N ASP A 41 -4.47 -3.17 15.02
CA ASP A 41 -5.61 -3.38 15.92
C ASP A 41 -6.95 -3.30 15.21
N ALA A 42 -6.97 -3.40 13.89
CA ALA A 42 -8.24 -3.40 13.15
C ALA A 42 -9.03 -4.66 13.51
N PRO A 43 -10.37 -4.53 13.69
CA PRO A 43 -11.20 -5.70 14.03
C PRO A 43 -11.18 -6.77 12.94
N GLU A 44 -10.97 -6.37 11.68
CA GLU A 44 -10.84 -7.30 10.56
C GLU A 44 -9.53 -7.00 9.84
N PRO A 45 -8.78 -8.03 9.42
CA PRO A 45 -7.49 -7.81 8.74
C PRO A 45 -7.70 -6.97 7.49
N ARG A 46 -7.05 -5.82 7.44
CA ARG A 46 -7.13 -4.94 6.28
C ARG A 46 -5.86 -4.11 6.17
N VAL A 47 -5.58 -3.67 4.95
CA VAL A 47 -4.44 -2.82 4.66
C VAL A 47 -4.91 -1.67 3.77
N ALA A 48 -4.23 -0.55 3.82
CA ALA A 48 -4.58 0.60 3.01
C ALA A 48 -3.53 0.81 1.91
N VAL A 49 -4.00 1.03 0.70
CA VAL A 49 -3.14 1.30 -0.47
C VAL A 49 -3.61 2.57 -1.17
N LYS A 50 -2.68 3.23 -1.85
CA LYS A 50 -2.97 4.44 -2.60
C LYS A 50 -3.17 4.06 -4.07
N LEU A 51 -4.31 4.45 -4.63
CA LEU A 51 -4.65 4.15 -6.02
C LEU A 51 -5.09 5.42 -6.74
N PRO A 52 -4.95 5.48 -8.07
CA PRO A 52 -5.57 6.58 -8.82
C PRO A 52 -7.06 6.60 -8.51
N PRO A 53 -7.68 7.80 -8.39
CA PRO A 53 -9.10 7.89 -8.00
C PRO A 53 -10.04 7.06 -8.87
N GLU A 54 -9.81 7.04 -10.17
CA GLU A 54 -10.65 6.27 -11.08
C GLU A 54 -10.53 4.78 -10.86
N THR A 55 -9.30 4.30 -10.63
CA THR A 55 -9.05 2.89 -10.36
C THR A 55 -9.70 2.48 -9.03
N GLY A 56 -9.50 3.27 -7.99
CA GLY A 56 -10.11 2.99 -6.69
C GLY A 56 -11.62 2.94 -6.77
N SER A 57 -12.22 3.91 -7.45
CA SER A 57 -13.67 3.97 -7.61
C SER A 57 -14.21 2.73 -8.31
N ALA A 58 -13.58 2.32 -9.41
CA ALA A 58 -13.99 1.14 -10.16
C ALA A 58 -13.87 -0.14 -9.34
N LEU A 59 -12.79 -0.28 -8.59
CA LEU A 59 -12.58 -1.47 -7.75
C LEU A 59 -13.58 -1.54 -6.60
N ARG A 60 -13.92 -0.39 -6.02
CA ARG A 60 -14.93 -0.36 -4.95
C ARG A 60 -16.31 -0.78 -5.44
N GLU A 61 -16.63 -0.48 -6.70
CA GLU A 61 -17.90 -0.92 -7.29
C GLU A 61 -17.91 -2.42 -7.56
N GLU A 62 -16.77 -2.96 -7.93
CA GLU A 62 -16.67 -4.37 -8.33
C GLU A 62 -16.44 -5.32 -7.15
N PHE A 63 -15.69 -4.90 -6.15
CA PHE A 63 -15.28 -5.77 -5.04
C PHE A 63 -15.74 -5.22 -3.70
N ALA A 64 -16.59 -5.97 -3.00
CA ALA A 64 -17.02 -5.57 -1.66
C ALA A 64 -15.86 -5.43 -0.67
N GLY A 65 -14.77 -6.18 -0.89
CA GLY A 65 -13.59 -6.09 -0.04
C GLY A 65 -12.72 -4.87 -0.25
N VAL A 66 -13.07 -4.01 -1.22
CA VAL A 66 -12.37 -2.74 -1.44
C VAL A 66 -13.27 -1.62 -0.97
N GLN A 67 -12.80 -0.81 0.00
CA GLN A 67 -13.58 0.27 0.59
C GLN A 67 -12.73 1.53 0.68
N PRO A 68 -13.36 2.72 0.76
CA PRO A 68 -12.59 3.94 1.03
C PRO A 68 -11.87 3.79 2.37
N ALA A 69 -10.61 4.22 2.44
CA ALA A 69 -9.84 4.08 3.66
C ALA A 69 -10.41 4.98 4.77
N TYR A 70 -10.74 4.37 5.90
CA TYR A 70 -11.45 5.04 6.98
C TYR A 70 -10.66 6.21 7.59
N HIS A 71 -9.36 6.03 7.78
CA HIS A 71 -8.51 7.02 8.46
C HIS A 71 -7.68 7.89 7.52
N MET A 72 -7.87 7.77 6.20
CA MET A 72 -7.02 8.42 5.23
C MET A 72 -7.85 9.26 4.27
N ASN A 73 -7.17 9.98 3.37
CA ASN A 73 -7.85 10.67 2.28
C ASN A 73 -8.55 9.64 1.39
N LYS A 74 -9.88 9.65 1.42
CA LYS A 74 -10.71 8.62 0.80
C LYS A 74 -10.75 8.68 -0.73
N VAL A 75 -10.27 9.76 -1.31
CA VAL A 75 -10.19 9.87 -2.77
C VAL A 75 -9.06 8.98 -3.32
N HIS A 76 -7.95 8.93 -2.60
CA HIS A 76 -6.75 8.21 -3.04
C HIS A 76 -6.51 6.91 -2.30
N TRP A 77 -6.92 6.80 -1.03
CA TRP A 77 -6.60 5.66 -0.19
C TRP A 77 -7.78 4.71 -0.07
N ASN A 78 -7.50 3.43 -0.17
CA ASN A 78 -8.50 2.37 -0.17
C ASN A 78 -8.09 1.27 0.79
N ASP A 79 -9.04 0.80 1.59
CA ASP A 79 -8.84 -0.37 2.43
C ASP A 79 -9.10 -1.64 1.63
N LEU A 80 -8.22 -2.60 1.77
CA LEU A 80 -8.36 -3.93 1.20
C LEU A 80 -8.61 -4.90 2.34
N TYR A 81 -9.79 -5.53 2.38
CA TYR A 81 -10.14 -6.49 3.41
C TYR A 81 -9.62 -7.86 3.01
N LEU A 82 -8.60 -8.32 3.71
CA LEU A 82 -7.82 -9.49 3.29
C LEU A 82 -8.65 -10.78 3.22
N ASP A 83 -9.63 -10.93 4.11
CA ASP A 83 -10.48 -12.13 4.13
C ASP A 83 -11.50 -12.16 3.01
N MET A 84 -11.68 -11.07 2.29
CA MET A 84 -12.66 -10.94 1.22
C MET A 84 -12.05 -10.92 -0.18
N LEU A 85 -10.71 -10.91 -0.27
CA LEU A 85 -10.01 -10.71 -1.54
C LEU A 85 -8.99 -11.82 -1.76
N GLU A 86 -8.78 -12.18 -3.01
CA GLU A 86 -7.77 -13.18 -3.36
C GLU A 86 -6.36 -12.61 -3.20
N ASP A 87 -5.42 -13.48 -2.85
CA ASP A 87 -4.03 -13.08 -2.60
C ASP A 87 -3.41 -12.36 -3.79
N GLY A 88 -3.61 -12.88 -4.99
CA GLY A 88 -3.06 -12.27 -6.21
C GLY A 88 -3.61 -10.87 -6.45
N PHE A 89 -4.90 -10.67 -6.17
CA PHE A 89 -5.52 -9.36 -6.30
C PHE A 89 -4.90 -8.37 -5.31
N VAL A 90 -4.73 -8.81 -4.06
CA VAL A 90 -4.15 -7.95 -3.02
C VAL A 90 -2.73 -7.55 -3.42
N ARG A 91 -1.92 -8.50 -3.84
CA ARG A 91 -0.55 -8.22 -4.29
C ARG A 91 -0.53 -7.23 -5.45
N GLU A 92 -1.44 -7.38 -6.40
CA GLU A 92 -1.54 -6.47 -7.54
C GLU A 92 -1.82 -5.04 -7.08
N GLN A 93 -2.71 -4.85 -6.13
CA GLN A 93 -3.05 -3.51 -5.66
C GLN A 93 -1.92 -2.89 -4.84
N ILE A 94 -1.22 -3.68 -4.05
CA ILE A 94 -0.04 -3.20 -3.34
C ILE A 94 1.02 -2.74 -4.35
N ARG A 95 1.24 -3.50 -5.40
CA ARG A 95 2.20 -3.14 -6.45
C ARG A 95 1.77 -1.88 -7.19
N ARG A 96 0.50 -1.72 -7.47
CA ARG A 96 -0.01 -0.50 -8.11
C ARG A 96 0.24 0.72 -7.23
N SER A 97 0.03 0.57 -5.93
CA SER A 97 0.28 1.66 -4.99
C SER A 97 1.76 2.04 -4.97
N TYR A 98 2.63 1.04 -4.92
CA TYR A 98 4.08 1.24 -4.99
C TYR A 98 4.46 1.98 -6.26
N ASP A 99 4.00 1.51 -7.41
CA ASP A 99 4.33 2.13 -8.70
C ASP A 99 3.81 3.56 -8.80
N LEU A 100 2.61 3.82 -8.28
CA LEU A 100 2.03 5.16 -8.29
C LEU A 100 2.88 6.14 -7.49
N VAL A 101 3.33 5.73 -6.32
CA VAL A 101 4.16 6.60 -5.47
C VAL A 101 5.53 6.83 -6.11
N VAL A 102 6.15 5.77 -6.64
CA VAL A 102 7.44 5.89 -7.34
C VAL A 102 7.32 6.88 -8.51
N GLU A 103 6.27 6.73 -9.31
CA GLU A 103 6.06 7.58 -10.49
C GLU A 103 5.99 9.06 -10.13
N LYS A 104 5.50 9.39 -8.95
CA LYS A 104 5.35 10.77 -8.50
C LYS A 104 6.57 11.31 -7.78
N ARG A 105 7.62 10.52 -7.63
CA ARG A 105 8.86 11.01 -7.02
C ARG A 105 9.65 11.81 -8.05
N PRO A 106 10.49 12.77 -7.57
CA PRO A 106 11.40 13.48 -8.47
C PRO A 106 12.28 12.53 -9.26
N LYS A 107 12.68 12.93 -10.45
CA LYS A 107 13.46 12.09 -11.36
C LYS A 107 14.71 11.53 -10.70
N THR A 108 15.41 12.34 -9.91
CA THR A 108 16.62 11.92 -9.20
C THR A 108 16.32 10.78 -8.23
N VAL A 109 15.22 10.91 -7.47
CA VAL A 109 14.81 9.88 -6.52
C VAL A 109 14.41 8.61 -7.26
N ARG A 110 13.67 8.73 -8.37
CA ARG A 110 13.28 7.56 -9.16
C ARG A 110 14.48 6.79 -9.68
N ARG A 111 15.52 7.50 -10.12
CA ARG A 111 16.75 6.85 -10.56
C ARG A 111 17.45 6.10 -9.44
N GLN A 112 17.46 6.69 -8.25
CA GLN A 112 18.06 6.04 -7.08
C GLN A 112 17.30 4.78 -6.68
N ILE A 113 15.97 4.81 -6.79
CA ILE A 113 15.14 3.63 -6.53
C ILE A 113 15.45 2.54 -7.55
N GLU A 114 15.50 2.88 -8.83
CA GLU A 114 15.78 1.92 -9.90
C GLU A 114 17.15 1.27 -9.75
N SER A 115 18.14 2.02 -9.28
CA SER A 115 19.49 1.49 -9.08
C SER A 115 19.68 0.80 -7.73
N GLY A 116 18.70 0.88 -6.84
CA GLY A 116 18.79 0.29 -5.51
C GLY A 116 19.66 1.08 -4.54
N GLU A 117 19.93 2.35 -4.84
CA GLU A 117 20.82 3.16 -4.01
C GLU A 117 20.22 3.66 -2.72
N ILE A 118 18.90 3.79 -2.63
CA ILE A 118 18.25 4.31 -1.43
C ILE A 118 17.34 3.29 -0.79
N LYS A 119 17.16 3.41 0.51
CA LYS A 119 16.29 2.59 1.33
C LYS A 119 15.29 3.45 2.07
N GLU A 120 15.00 4.56 1.69
CA GLU A 120 14.20 5.43 2.50
C GLU A 120 13.17 6.20 1.73
#